data_557ecc8ba14bd156f848c48efa84c2b0
#
_entry.id   557ecc8ba14bd156f848c48efa84c2b0
#
_cell.length_a   1.000
_cell.length_b   1.000
_cell.length_c   1.000
_cell.angle_alpha   90.00
_cell.angle_beta   90.00
_cell.angle_gamma   90.00
#
_symmetry.space_group_name_H-M   'P 1'
#
loop_
_entity.id
_entity.type
_entity.pdbx_description
1 polymer ?
#
loop_
_entity_poly.entity_id
_entity_poly.type
_entity_poly.pdbx_seq_one_letter_code
_entity_poly.pdbx_strand_id
1 'polypeptide(L)'
;MSAIHQIEERDDAEFVKVFAAGVSAAYGLNRTAQRVFQAVLDEYQRTPMRGGYADSVELFWFGGGLSGRDIGMSEKTFQRGLKELLAKGFIAAKTASLFWVNPALFFKGDRVMFIKEYRRRRTTSDEASALEQQGQLRLNT
;
A
#
# COMPACT_ATOMS: atom_id res chain seq x y z
N MET A 1 -8.63 -8.83 -30.78
CA MET A 1 -8.32 -7.41 -31.06
C MET A 1 -9.32 -6.46 -30.43
N SER A 2 -10.60 -6.78 -30.51
CA SER A 2 -11.66 -5.94 -29.95
C SER A 2 -11.55 -5.72 -28.44
N ALA A 3 -11.06 -6.70 -27.66
CA ALA A 3 -10.96 -6.60 -26.20
C ALA A 3 -10.02 -5.45 -25.76
N ILE A 4 -8.96 -5.20 -26.51
CA ILE A 4 -8.02 -4.12 -26.18
C ILE A 4 -8.67 -2.74 -26.38
N HIS A 5 -9.51 -2.60 -27.39
CA HIS A 5 -10.18 -1.35 -27.70
C HIS A 5 -11.38 -1.04 -26.79
N GLN A 6 -11.82 -2.04 -26.00
CA GLN A 6 -12.95 -1.87 -25.08
C GLN A 6 -12.54 -1.34 -23.70
N ILE A 7 -11.23 -1.24 -23.42
CA ILE A 7 -10.74 -0.68 -22.17
C ILE A 7 -10.91 0.84 -22.22
N GLU A 8 -11.71 1.37 -21.30
CA GLU A 8 -11.95 2.82 -21.21
C GLU A 8 -10.81 3.53 -20.49
N GLU A 9 -10.50 4.76 -20.88
CA GLU A 9 -9.44 5.56 -20.28
C GLU A 9 -9.59 5.73 -18.77
N ARG A 10 -10.82 5.89 -18.29
CA ARG A 10 -11.11 6.03 -16.85
C ARG A 10 -10.70 4.81 -16.04
N ASP A 11 -10.65 3.63 -16.67
CA ASP A 11 -10.30 2.40 -15.97
C ASP A 11 -8.84 2.39 -15.53
N ASP A 12 -7.95 3.03 -16.29
CA ASP A 12 -6.54 3.15 -15.94
C ASP A 12 -6.33 3.84 -14.59
N ALA A 13 -7.14 4.87 -14.30
CA ALA A 13 -7.03 5.60 -13.04
C ALA A 13 -7.54 4.78 -11.84
N GLU A 14 -8.43 3.83 -12.09
CA GLU A 14 -9.07 3.02 -11.04
C GLU A 14 -8.38 1.69 -10.80
N PHE A 15 -7.47 1.27 -11.68
CA PHE A 15 -6.77 0.00 -11.54
C PHE A 15 -5.50 0.14 -10.71
N VAL A 16 -5.18 -0.93 -9.96
CA VAL A 16 -3.89 -1.08 -9.32
C VAL A 16 -2.84 -1.32 -10.39
N LYS A 17 -1.75 -0.56 -10.32
CA LYS A 17 -0.61 -0.71 -11.21
C LYS A 17 0.55 -1.31 -10.43
N VAL A 18 1.17 -2.34 -10.98
CA VAL A 18 2.40 -2.92 -10.42
C VAL A 18 3.54 -2.48 -11.34
N PHE A 19 4.47 -1.71 -10.78
CA PHE A 19 5.58 -1.16 -11.57
C PHE A 19 6.67 -2.21 -11.78
N ALA A 20 7.61 -1.94 -12.69
CA ALA A 20 8.69 -2.88 -12.98
C ALA A 20 9.46 -3.29 -11.73
N ALA A 21 9.73 -2.33 -10.83
CA ALA A 21 10.38 -2.61 -9.55
C ALA A 21 9.55 -3.54 -8.68
N GLY A 22 8.22 -3.40 -8.71
CA GLY A 22 7.31 -4.28 -7.97
C GLY A 22 7.29 -5.70 -8.51
N VAL A 23 7.29 -5.85 -9.82
CA VAL A 23 7.37 -7.17 -10.47
C VAL A 23 8.68 -7.86 -10.11
N SER A 24 9.80 -7.14 -10.22
CA SER A 24 11.12 -7.66 -9.86
C SER A 24 11.19 -8.08 -8.39
N ALA A 25 10.67 -7.24 -7.49
CA ALA A 25 10.65 -7.54 -6.06
C ALA A 25 9.78 -8.78 -5.76
N ALA A 26 8.67 -8.94 -6.47
CA ALA A 26 7.75 -10.07 -6.28
C ALA A 26 8.41 -11.42 -6.64
N TYR A 27 9.29 -11.44 -7.63
CA TYR A 27 10.05 -12.65 -7.95
C TYR A 27 10.96 -13.11 -6.81
N GLY A 28 11.36 -12.20 -5.93
CA GLY A 28 12.18 -12.52 -4.76
C GLY A 28 11.39 -13.02 -3.56
N LEU A 29 10.06 -13.03 -3.63
CA LEU A 29 9.21 -13.55 -2.55
C LEU A 29 9.14 -15.07 -2.61
N ASN A 30 8.96 -15.72 -1.45
CA ASN A 30 8.63 -17.13 -1.46
C ASN A 30 7.20 -17.35 -2.00
N ARG A 31 6.85 -18.60 -2.28
CA ARG A 31 5.56 -18.92 -2.90
C ARG A 31 4.37 -18.45 -2.07
N THR A 32 4.42 -18.64 -0.77
CA THR A 32 3.34 -18.18 0.13
C THR A 32 3.17 -16.67 0.07
N ALA A 33 4.27 -15.94 0.16
CA ALA A 33 4.23 -14.48 0.09
C ALA A 33 3.77 -13.97 -1.28
N GLN A 34 4.11 -14.66 -2.36
CA GLN A 34 3.60 -14.32 -3.69
C GLN A 34 2.08 -14.45 -3.75
N ARG A 35 1.53 -15.52 -3.18
CA ARG A 35 0.07 -15.73 -3.11
C ARG A 35 -0.60 -14.70 -2.24
N VAL A 36 0.02 -14.34 -1.11
CA VAL A 36 -0.49 -13.29 -0.23
C VAL A 36 -0.43 -11.93 -0.92
N PHE A 37 0.63 -11.65 -1.67
CA PHE A 37 0.72 -10.41 -2.44
C PHE A 37 -0.41 -10.30 -3.46
N GLN A 38 -0.74 -11.40 -4.15
CA GLN A 38 -1.88 -11.41 -5.07
C GLN A 38 -3.19 -11.09 -4.32
N ALA A 39 -3.39 -11.66 -3.15
CA ALA A 39 -4.57 -11.36 -2.33
C ALA A 39 -4.60 -9.89 -1.88
N VAL A 40 -3.46 -9.32 -1.57
CA VAL A 40 -3.32 -7.90 -1.22
C VAL A 40 -3.68 -7.02 -2.42
N LEU A 41 -3.20 -7.36 -3.60
CA LEU A 41 -3.53 -6.61 -4.82
C LEU A 41 -5.04 -6.65 -5.10
N ASP A 42 -5.67 -7.81 -4.93
CA ASP A 42 -7.12 -7.95 -5.12
C ASP A 42 -7.91 -7.10 -4.12
N GLU A 43 -7.48 -7.10 -2.86
CA GLU A 43 -8.11 -6.28 -1.83
C GLU A 43 -7.89 -4.79 -2.08
N TYR A 44 -6.70 -4.42 -2.50
CA TYR A 44 -6.35 -3.05 -2.82
C TYR A 44 -7.15 -2.55 -4.03
N GLN A 45 -7.39 -3.41 -5.02
CA GLN A 45 -8.22 -3.07 -6.17
C GLN A 45 -9.64 -2.68 -5.75
N ARG A 46 -10.16 -3.29 -4.67
CA ARG A 46 -11.49 -2.97 -4.12
C ARG A 46 -11.50 -1.75 -3.23
N THR A 47 -10.34 -1.24 -2.85
CA THR A 47 -10.24 -0.09 -1.94
C THR A 47 -10.62 1.19 -2.67
N PRO A 48 -11.56 1.99 -2.13
CA PRO A 48 -11.94 3.26 -2.76
C PRO A 48 -10.78 4.26 -2.77
N MET A 49 -10.69 5.04 -3.83
CA MET A 49 -9.76 6.15 -3.89
C MET A 49 -10.34 7.38 -3.19
N ARG A 50 -9.46 8.18 -2.61
CA ARG A 50 -9.80 9.48 -2.01
C ARG A 50 -8.78 10.50 -2.49
N GLY A 51 -9.27 11.60 -3.09
CA GLY A 51 -8.38 12.62 -3.61
C GLY A 51 -7.57 12.17 -4.82
N GLY A 52 -8.05 11.19 -5.57
CA GLY A 52 -7.43 10.71 -6.79
C GLY A 52 -6.48 9.52 -6.62
N TYR A 53 -6.36 8.97 -5.41
CA TYR A 53 -5.53 7.80 -5.15
C TYR A 53 -5.96 7.05 -3.90
N ALA A 54 -5.42 5.83 -3.73
CA ALA A 54 -5.53 5.07 -2.49
C ALA A 54 -4.11 4.73 -2.02
N ASP A 55 -3.72 5.25 -0.86
CA ASP A 55 -2.36 5.08 -0.32
C ASP A 55 -2.22 3.94 0.68
N SER A 56 -3.35 3.30 1.01
CA SER A 56 -3.38 2.24 2.01
C SER A 56 -4.44 1.21 1.69
N VAL A 57 -4.30 0.03 2.29
CA VAL A 57 -5.23 -1.09 2.10
C VAL A 57 -5.55 -1.69 3.47
N GLU A 58 -6.82 -2.03 3.68
CA GLU A 58 -7.26 -2.73 4.88
C GLU A 58 -7.15 -4.23 4.66
N LEU A 59 -6.44 -4.91 5.57
CA LEU A 59 -6.21 -6.35 5.53
C LEU A 59 -6.72 -6.95 6.84
N PHE A 60 -8.04 -7.09 6.93
CA PHE A 60 -8.71 -7.55 8.14
C PHE A 60 -9.27 -8.96 7.93
N TRP A 61 -8.83 -9.89 8.77
CA TRP A 61 -9.27 -11.29 8.70
C TRP A 61 -10.49 -11.51 9.58
N PHE A 62 -11.58 -11.95 8.98
CA PHE A 62 -12.80 -12.36 9.70
C PHE A 62 -13.63 -13.27 8.80
N GLY A 63 -14.52 -14.03 9.42
CA GLY A 63 -15.43 -14.90 8.68
C GLY A 63 -14.72 -15.98 7.87
N GLY A 64 -13.55 -16.41 8.33
CA GLY A 64 -12.76 -17.44 7.64
C GLY A 64 -11.99 -16.96 6.42
N GLY A 65 -11.87 -15.65 6.23
CA GLY A 65 -11.19 -15.11 5.08
C GLY A 65 -10.75 -13.66 5.22
N LEU A 66 -10.15 -13.13 4.18
CA LEU A 66 -9.72 -11.74 4.11
C LEU A 66 -10.93 -10.87 3.76
N SER A 67 -11.28 -9.96 4.66
CA SER A 67 -12.51 -9.16 4.57
C SER A 67 -13.74 -10.04 4.36
N GLY A 68 -13.79 -11.19 5.04
CA GLY A 68 -14.89 -12.13 4.95
C GLY A 68 -14.89 -13.02 3.70
N ARG A 69 -13.88 -12.93 2.84
CA ARG A 69 -13.80 -13.71 1.60
C ARG A 69 -12.73 -14.79 1.71
N ASP A 70 -13.07 -16.01 1.30
CA ASP A 70 -12.13 -17.11 1.23
C ASP A 70 -11.10 -16.83 0.13
N ILE A 71 -9.83 -16.78 0.51
CA ILE A 71 -8.71 -16.55 -0.41
C ILE A 71 -7.89 -17.83 -0.65
N GLY A 72 -8.44 -19.00 -0.29
CA GLY A 72 -7.80 -20.28 -0.55
C GLY A 72 -6.63 -20.60 0.36
N MET A 73 -6.54 -19.95 1.52
CA MET A 73 -5.51 -20.25 2.53
C MET A 73 -6.03 -19.95 3.93
N SER A 74 -5.38 -20.55 4.93
CA SER A 74 -5.71 -20.30 6.33
C SER A 74 -5.19 -18.93 6.78
N GLU A 75 -5.73 -18.42 7.88
CA GLU A 75 -5.23 -17.17 8.49
C GLU A 75 -3.75 -17.27 8.83
N LYS A 76 -3.33 -18.41 9.36
CA LYS A 76 -1.92 -18.63 9.73
C LYS A 76 -1.00 -18.52 8.52
N THR A 77 -1.38 -19.12 7.39
CA THR A 77 -0.63 -19.03 6.14
C THR A 77 -0.61 -17.59 5.62
N PHE A 78 -1.75 -16.91 5.66
CA PHE A 78 -1.85 -15.51 5.27
C PHE A 78 -0.92 -14.64 6.12
N GLN A 79 -0.93 -14.80 7.43
CA GLN A 79 -0.10 -14.01 8.33
C GLN A 79 1.40 -14.23 8.08
N ARG A 80 1.81 -15.47 7.74
CA ARG A 80 3.20 -15.74 7.39
C ARG A 80 3.64 -15.00 6.12
N GLY A 81 2.81 -15.03 5.09
CA GLY A 81 3.10 -14.31 3.85
C GLY A 81 3.09 -12.81 4.05
N LEU A 82 2.15 -12.30 4.84
CA LEU A 82 2.06 -10.88 5.16
C LEU A 82 3.31 -10.39 5.89
N LYS A 83 3.83 -11.19 6.81
CA LYS A 83 5.06 -10.87 7.53
C LYS A 83 6.24 -10.69 6.59
N GLU A 84 6.34 -11.52 5.55
CA GLU A 84 7.40 -11.36 4.54
C GLU A 84 7.22 -10.10 3.72
N LEU A 85 5.97 -9.76 3.33
CA LEU A 85 5.69 -8.51 2.61
C LEU A 85 6.08 -7.29 3.44
N LEU A 86 5.81 -7.31 4.74
CA LEU A 86 6.23 -6.25 5.66
C LEU A 86 7.74 -6.16 5.74
N ALA A 87 8.42 -7.31 5.91
CA ALA A 87 9.87 -7.36 6.04
C ALA A 87 10.58 -6.87 4.78
N LYS A 88 10.01 -7.11 3.61
CA LYS A 88 10.60 -6.71 2.33
C LYS A 88 10.11 -5.37 1.80
N GLY A 89 9.33 -4.65 2.60
CA GLY A 89 8.96 -3.27 2.27
C GLY A 89 7.88 -3.11 1.21
N PHE A 90 7.06 -4.13 0.98
CA PHE A 90 5.91 -4.01 0.08
C PHE A 90 4.80 -3.17 0.70
N ILE A 91 4.62 -3.33 2.00
CA ILE A 91 3.62 -2.61 2.80
C ILE A 91 4.24 -2.25 4.15
N ALA A 92 3.61 -1.32 4.84
CA ALA A 92 4.03 -0.92 6.19
C ALA A 92 2.79 -0.72 7.06
N ALA A 93 2.87 -1.11 8.32
CA ALA A 93 1.74 -1.00 9.23
C ALA A 93 1.38 0.47 9.48
N LYS A 94 0.09 0.80 9.33
CA LYS A 94 -0.48 2.10 9.68
C LYS A 94 -1.29 1.99 10.96
N THR A 95 -2.18 1.00 11.02
CA THR A 95 -2.92 0.63 12.23
C THR A 95 -2.92 -0.90 12.32
N ALA A 96 -3.70 -1.48 13.25
CA ALA A 96 -3.75 -2.92 13.43
C ALA A 96 -4.14 -3.70 12.15
N SER A 97 -5.00 -3.12 11.30
CA SER A 97 -5.49 -3.79 10.10
C SER A 97 -5.28 -2.98 8.81
N LEU A 98 -4.79 -1.76 8.93
CA LEU A 98 -4.59 -0.86 7.80
C LEU A 98 -3.11 -0.72 7.51
N PHE A 99 -2.72 -0.84 6.23
CA PHE A 99 -1.33 -0.87 5.80
C PHE A 99 -1.08 0.14 4.70
N TRP A 100 0.01 0.91 4.81
CA TRP A 100 0.49 1.74 3.73
C TRP A 100 1.00 0.84 2.61
N VAL A 101 0.74 1.19 1.36
CA VAL A 101 1.36 0.52 0.22
C VAL A 101 2.66 1.23 -0.15
N ASN A 102 3.61 0.49 -0.72
CA ASN A 102 4.86 1.08 -1.20
C ASN A 102 4.66 1.56 -2.65
N PRO A 103 4.57 2.89 -2.87
CA PRO A 103 4.28 3.44 -4.19
C PRO A 103 5.40 3.25 -5.21
N ALA A 104 6.59 2.84 -4.77
CA ALA A 104 7.67 2.47 -5.68
C ALA A 104 7.40 1.13 -6.36
N LEU A 105 6.61 0.26 -5.74
CA LEU A 105 6.35 -1.10 -6.21
C LEU A 105 4.98 -1.25 -6.86
N PHE A 106 3.95 -0.69 -6.24
CA PHE A 106 2.58 -0.75 -6.77
C PHE A 106 1.75 0.40 -6.21
N PHE A 107 0.72 0.82 -6.96
CA PHE A 107 -0.10 1.94 -6.52
C PHE A 107 -1.43 1.97 -7.26
N LYS A 108 -2.46 2.54 -6.62
CA LYS A 108 -3.78 2.75 -7.21
C LYS A 108 -4.04 4.27 -7.28
N GLY A 109 -4.24 4.77 -8.50
CA GLY A 109 -4.52 6.17 -8.73
C GLY A 109 -3.30 6.99 -9.13
N ASP A 110 -3.35 8.29 -8.85
CA ASP A 110 -2.29 9.23 -9.25
C ASP A 110 -1.13 9.22 -8.26
N ARG A 111 -0.09 8.48 -8.63
CA ARG A 111 1.12 8.34 -7.80
C ARG A 111 1.88 9.66 -7.66
N VAL A 112 1.92 10.45 -8.71
CA VAL A 112 2.64 11.74 -8.70
C VAL A 112 1.96 12.69 -7.70
N MET A 113 0.64 12.75 -7.71
CA MET A 113 -0.13 13.57 -6.75
C MET A 113 0.13 13.11 -5.32
N PHE A 114 0.10 11.80 -5.06
CA PHE A 114 0.39 11.25 -3.75
C PHE A 114 1.79 11.64 -3.26
N ILE A 115 2.80 11.47 -4.11
CA ILE A 115 4.19 11.79 -3.74
C ILE A 115 4.35 13.27 -3.42
N LYS A 116 3.72 14.16 -4.20
CA LYS A 116 3.76 15.60 -3.93
C LYS A 116 3.13 15.95 -2.60
N GLU A 117 1.96 15.37 -2.30
CA GLU A 117 1.28 15.61 -1.02
C GLU A 117 2.07 15.05 0.16
N TYR A 118 2.62 13.85 -0.01
CA TYR A 118 3.44 13.22 1.02
C TYR A 118 4.69 14.06 1.34
N ARG A 119 5.37 14.54 0.33
CA ARG A 119 6.56 15.42 0.50
C ARG A 119 6.19 16.71 1.20
N ARG A 120 5.07 17.31 0.82
CA ARG A 120 4.59 18.54 1.44
C ARG A 120 4.28 18.34 2.93
N ARG A 121 3.56 17.28 3.28
CA ARG A 121 3.22 16.96 4.67
C ARG A 121 4.48 16.66 5.49
N ARG A 122 5.42 15.94 4.91
CA ARG A 122 6.68 15.60 5.57
C ARG A 122 7.52 16.85 5.84
N THR A 123 7.63 17.74 4.89
CA THR A 123 8.35 19.00 5.04
C THR A 123 7.74 19.84 6.17
N THR A 124 6.41 19.96 6.21
CA THR A 124 5.70 20.67 7.26
C THR A 124 5.96 20.03 8.64
N SER A 125 5.92 18.71 8.71
CA SER A 125 6.18 17.97 9.96
C SER A 125 7.62 18.15 10.42
N ASP A 126 8.58 18.09 9.51
CA ASP A 126 10.00 18.31 9.83
C ASP A 126 10.25 19.73 10.31
N GLU A 127 9.63 20.72 9.70
CA GLU A 127 9.71 22.12 10.12
C GLU A 127 9.12 22.31 11.51
N ALA A 128 7.96 21.71 11.78
CA ALA A 128 7.33 21.77 13.11
C ALA A 128 8.22 21.13 14.18
N SER A 129 8.81 19.97 13.87
CA SER A 129 9.73 19.28 14.79
C SER A 129 10.98 20.13 15.06
N ALA A 130 11.54 20.77 14.04
CA ALA A 130 12.70 21.65 14.19
C ALA A 130 12.38 22.85 15.08
N LEU A 131 11.21 23.45 14.91
CA LEU A 131 10.77 24.57 15.75
C LEU A 131 10.56 24.15 17.20
N GLU A 132 10.00 22.98 17.45
CA GLU A 132 9.84 22.44 18.80
C GLU A 132 11.18 22.20 19.47
N GLN A 133 12.14 21.64 18.76
CA GLN A 133 13.50 21.42 19.28
C GLN A 133 14.19 22.73 19.61
N GLN A 134 14.05 23.75 18.78
CA GLN A 134 14.61 25.07 19.05
C GLN A 134 13.95 25.69 20.28
N GLY A 135 12.64 25.54 20.42
CA GLY A 135 11.90 25.99 21.59
C GLY A 135 12.39 25.37 22.90
N GLN A 136 12.63 24.05 22.87
CA GLN A 136 13.14 23.31 24.01
C GLN A 136 14.56 23.75 24.40
N LEU A 137 15.42 23.96 23.41
CA LEU A 137 16.79 24.43 23.65
C LEU A 137 16.79 25.81 24.28
N ARG A 138 15.88 26.70 23.89
CA ARG A 138 15.75 28.02 24.49
C ARG A 138 15.26 27.96 25.95
N LEU A 139 14.38 27.02 26.25
CA LEU A 139 13.85 26.85 27.61
C LEU A 139 14.88 26.28 28.56
N ASN A 140 15.87 25.53 28.07
CA ASN A 140 16.91 24.89 28.86
C ASN A 140 18.14 25.79 29.06
N THR A 141 18.16 26.98 28.48
CA THR A 141 19.21 27.96 28.67
C THR A 141 18.75 29.06 29.60
#